data_708af1d58933f7764ca1687dde28cdb1
#
_entry.id   708af1d58933f7764ca1687dde28cdb1
#
_cell.length_a   1.000
_cell.length_b   1.000
_cell.length_c   1.000
_cell.angle_alpha   90.00
_cell.angle_beta   90.00
_cell.angle_gamma   90.00
#
_symmetry.space_group_name_H-M   'P 1'
#
loop_
_entity.id
_entity.type
_entity.pdbx_description
1 polymer ?
#
loop_
_entity_poly.entity_id
_entity_poly.type
_entity_poly.pdbx_seq_one_letter_code
_entity_poly.pdbx_strand_id
1 'polypeptide(L)'
;MFLRLFRKYSTAKLAQDLRLYDGRLKEKVPLQIHQSKPYISFYTCGPTVYDSAHIGHASCYVRLDILQRILRHHFQLPLVTAMNITDIDDKIIVRAQEQQINWEQLARQYEDEFWSDLKRLNVRLPDVKLRVTDHIPAIIRFVQTLVEKGFAYTTIDGSVYFETSKYERYGKLQKVVIEPANESNKGYKRHPSDFALWKASKAGEPYWVASGFGDGRPGWHIECSTLASHLFGNKLDFHAGGLDLRFPHHENEETQSCCYHNVPDWVTHWLHTGQLHHEGQTHKMSKSLKNTVSINELLKDYSADEFRMLCLLSHYRNVIEYGPEAMVTARNVLQKFKSFFSDSKAYVDGLKPATYDAASTDSLLAKLSETRSSVVQFLNNDFNTANPVLALGELASSVQRLINSPQQSASHSSLIGSTNVGAVLAATEYIREELLSYGLESMGKQSTQYIQSTSETEQSLEKLIETIVSTRSEIRLQAVATKDAQLFKVCDLLRDRMSVANVELKDHGKTSSWSFRGRSTK
;
A
#
# COMPACT_ATOMS: atom_id res chain seq x y z
N MET A 1 -4.96 28.91 16.40
CA MET A 1 -3.61 29.22 15.89
C MET A 1 -2.50 28.55 16.69
N PHE A 2 -2.50 28.59 18.03
CA PHE A 2 -1.50 27.93 18.91
C PHE A 2 -1.42 26.40 18.76
N LEU A 3 -2.53 25.70 18.68
CA LEU A 3 -2.56 24.22 18.50
C LEU A 3 -1.97 23.73 17.16
N ARG A 4 -2.02 24.56 16.09
CA ARG A 4 -1.37 24.23 14.81
C ARG A 4 0.15 24.41 14.85
N LEU A 5 0.66 25.32 15.67
CA LEU A 5 2.11 25.53 15.86
C LEU A 5 2.73 24.40 16.69
N PHE A 6 2.09 23.97 17.77
CA PHE A 6 2.56 22.83 18.58
C PHE A 6 2.57 21.51 17.80
N ARG A 7 1.56 21.26 16.93
CA ARG A 7 1.59 20.10 16.01
C ARG A 7 2.77 20.16 15.03
N LYS A 8 3.07 21.31 14.43
CA LYS A 8 4.20 21.45 13.50
C LYS A 8 5.57 21.17 14.12
N TYR A 9 5.80 21.58 15.37
CA TYR A 9 7.07 21.32 16.07
C TYR A 9 7.24 19.85 16.49
N SER A 10 6.16 19.18 16.89
CA SER A 10 6.19 17.76 17.27
C SER A 10 6.39 16.83 16.07
N THR A 11 5.78 17.14 14.92
CA THR A 11 5.81 16.31 13.72
C THR A 11 7.14 16.41 12.95
N ALA A 12 7.75 17.60 12.89
CA ALA A 12 9.11 17.75 12.35
C ALA A 12 10.13 16.95 13.15
N LYS A 13 9.94 16.78 14.46
CA LYS A 13 10.82 15.98 15.32
C LYS A 13 10.65 14.47 15.07
N LEU A 14 9.41 13.99 14.85
CA LEU A 14 9.16 12.57 14.53
C LEU A 14 9.79 12.14 13.21
N ALA A 15 9.76 12.99 12.19
CA ALA A 15 10.38 12.71 10.90
C ALA A 15 11.93 12.75 10.95
N GLN A 16 12.54 13.44 11.91
CA GLN A 16 14.00 13.49 12.08
C GLN A 16 14.58 12.14 12.54
N ASP A 17 13.80 11.33 13.23
CA ASP A 17 14.22 10.03 13.73
C ASP A 17 13.99 8.89 12.71
N LEU A 18 13.30 9.16 11.59
CA LEU A 18 13.07 8.17 10.54
C LEU A 18 14.37 7.81 9.84
N ARG A 19 14.72 6.54 9.85
CA ARG A 19 15.87 5.98 9.16
C ARG A 19 15.39 5.02 8.08
N LEU A 20 15.90 5.19 6.87
CA LEU A 20 15.52 4.43 5.69
C LEU A 20 16.72 3.61 5.20
N TYR A 21 16.47 2.40 4.73
CA TYR A 21 17.51 1.58 4.13
C TYR A 21 17.97 2.17 2.79
N ASP A 22 19.25 2.52 2.71
CA ASP A 22 19.90 2.90 1.46
C ASP A 22 20.57 1.68 0.83
N GLY A 23 20.06 1.26 -0.34
CA GLY A 23 20.59 0.10 -1.06
C GLY A 23 22.01 0.30 -1.61
N ARG A 24 22.46 1.56 -1.75
CA ARG A 24 23.81 1.93 -2.19
C ARG A 24 24.84 1.71 -1.08
N LEU A 25 24.49 2.19 0.13
CA LEU A 25 25.32 2.10 1.33
C LEU A 25 25.12 0.77 2.09
N LYS A 26 24.02 0.05 1.83
CA LYS A 26 23.59 -1.16 2.54
C LYS A 26 23.36 -0.97 4.04
N GLU A 27 23.00 0.23 4.44
CA GLU A 27 22.70 0.62 5.81
C GLU A 27 21.47 1.53 5.88
N LYS A 28 20.97 1.77 7.10
CA LYS A 28 19.87 2.69 7.33
C LYS A 28 20.40 4.09 7.59
N VAL A 29 20.02 5.02 6.73
CA VAL A 29 20.39 6.44 6.81
C VAL A 29 19.22 7.28 7.33
N PRO A 30 19.47 8.40 8.02
CA PRO A 30 18.42 9.34 8.40
C PRO A 30 17.66 9.85 7.17
N LEU A 31 16.35 10.09 7.33
CA LEU A 31 15.56 10.75 6.30
C LEU A 31 16.17 12.11 5.96
N GLN A 32 16.45 12.31 4.70
CA GLN A 32 16.88 13.59 4.13
C GLN A 32 15.80 14.10 3.18
N ILE A 33 15.36 15.33 3.42
CA ILE A 33 14.32 15.98 2.62
C ILE A 33 14.91 17.25 2.02
N HIS A 34 14.56 17.52 0.77
CA HIS A 34 15.03 18.69 0.07
C HIS A 34 14.31 19.94 0.59
N GLN A 35 15.02 20.81 1.33
CA GLN A 35 14.43 21.98 2.01
C GLN A 35 13.95 23.10 1.08
N SER A 36 14.30 23.07 -0.22
CA SER A 36 13.90 24.11 -1.17
C SER A 36 12.45 24.04 -1.63
N LYS A 37 11.74 22.93 -1.33
CA LYS A 37 10.34 22.71 -1.73
C LYS A 37 9.43 22.63 -0.50
N PRO A 38 8.21 23.20 -0.56
CA PRO A 38 7.25 23.10 0.54
C PRO A 38 6.54 21.74 0.60
N TYR A 39 6.95 20.78 -0.21
CA TYR A 39 6.42 19.42 -0.31
C TYR A 39 7.54 18.42 -0.57
N ILE A 40 7.26 17.16 -0.31
CA ILE A 40 8.13 16.03 -0.60
C ILE A 40 7.68 15.40 -1.92
N SER A 41 8.61 15.28 -2.85
CA SER A 41 8.39 14.65 -4.15
C SER A 41 8.49 13.12 -4.04
N PHE A 42 7.46 12.41 -4.51
CA PHE A 42 7.41 10.96 -4.50
C PHE A 42 7.01 10.45 -5.88
N TYR A 43 7.96 9.87 -6.62
CA TYR A 43 7.72 9.30 -7.94
C TYR A 43 7.68 7.76 -7.85
N THR A 44 6.74 7.17 -8.53
CA THR A 44 6.60 5.70 -8.63
C THR A 44 6.60 5.29 -10.08
N CYS A 45 7.46 4.34 -10.45
CA CYS A 45 7.38 3.73 -11.78
C CYS A 45 6.06 2.99 -11.93
N GLY A 46 5.28 3.41 -12.93
CA GLY A 46 4.04 2.77 -13.31
C GLY A 46 4.23 1.58 -14.26
N PRO A 47 3.17 0.90 -14.62
CA PRO A 47 3.23 -0.26 -15.49
C PRO A 47 3.35 0.10 -16.97
N THR A 48 3.85 -0.87 -17.76
CA THR A 48 3.60 -0.91 -19.20
C THR A 48 2.23 -1.56 -19.42
N VAL A 49 1.31 -0.82 -20.05
CA VAL A 49 -0.09 -1.18 -20.17
C VAL A 49 -0.38 -1.98 -21.44
N TYR A 50 0.14 -3.21 -21.50
CA TYR A 50 -0.07 -4.15 -22.61
C TYR A 50 -0.97 -5.33 -22.27
N ASP A 51 -1.32 -5.49 -21.00
CA ASP A 51 -2.10 -6.63 -20.47
C ASP A 51 -2.52 -6.36 -19.02
N SER A 52 -3.51 -7.10 -18.50
CA SER A 52 -4.04 -6.99 -17.15
C SER A 52 -2.95 -7.07 -16.07
N ALA A 53 -3.12 -6.31 -14.99
CA ALA A 53 -2.22 -6.36 -13.86
C ALA A 53 -2.43 -7.66 -13.05
N HIS A 54 -1.36 -8.16 -12.45
CA HIS A 54 -1.38 -9.35 -11.58
C HIS A 54 -1.03 -8.99 -10.13
N ILE A 55 -1.22 -9.94 -9.21
CA ILE A 55 -1.01 -9.72 -7.77
C ILE A 55 0.43 -9.34 -7.41
N GLY A 56 1.42 -9.63 -8.25
CA GLY A 56 2.78 -9.12 -8.09
C GLY A 56 2.84 -7.59 -8.20
N HIS A 57 2.12 -7.00 -9.20
CA HIS A 57 1.94 -5.55 -9.29
C HIS A 57 1.14 -5.02 -8.10
N ALA A 58 0.03 -5.69 -7.73
CA ALA A 58 -0.77 -5.32 -6.58
C ALA A 58 0.06 -5.24 -5.29
N SER A 59 0.93 -6.23 -5.03
CA SER A 59 1.81 -6.24 -3.86
C SER A 59 2.75 -5.03 -3.82
N CYS A 60 3.33 -4.66 -4.97
CA CYS A 60 4.19 -3.48 -5.08
C CYS A 60 3.41 -2.20 -4.73
N TYR A 61 2.30 -1.94 -5.41
CA TYR A 61 1.56 -0.69 -5.25
C TYR A 61 0.84 -0.59 -3.90
N VAL A 62 0.33 -1.69 -3.34
CA VAL A 62 -0.25 -1.71 -1.98
C VAL A 62 0.82 -1.38 -0.93
N ARG A 63 2.02 -1.96 -1.02
CA ARG A 63 3.13 -1.63 -0.11
C ARG A 63 3.55 -0.18 -0.23
N LEU A 64 3.71 0.34 -1.45
CA LEU A 64 4.06 1.75 -1.66
C LEU A 64 2.96 2.70 -1.16
N ASP A 65 1.69 2.36 -1.32
CA ASP A 65 0.57 3.11 -0.74
C ASP A 65 0.64 3.12 0.80
N ILE A 66 0.97 1.99 1.43
CA ILE A 66 1.17 1.93 2.89
C ILE A 66 2.29 2.89 3.31
N LEU A 67 3.44 2.91 2.62
CA LEU A 67 4.53 3.82 2.94
C LEU A 67 4.14 5.29 2.76
N GLN A 68 3.44 5.62 1.67
CA GLN A 68 2.94 6.98 1.42
C GLN A 68 1.93 7.41 2.49
N ARG A 69 1.04 6.51 2.93
CA ARG A 69 0.10 6.77 4.02
C ARG A 69 0.82 7.01 5.34
N ILE A 70 1.83 6.21 5.69
CA ILE A 70 2.65 6.41 6.89
C ILE A 70 3.36 7.77 6.84
N LEU A 71 3.97 8.13 5.71
CA LEU A 71 4.61 9.44 5.55
C LEU A 71 3.60 10.59 5.72
N ARG A 72 2.39 10.47 5.15
CA ARG A 72 1.34 11.51 5.24
C ARG A 72 0.69 11.59 6.63
N HIS A 73 0.31 10.44 7.20
CA HIS A 73 -0.54 10.42 8.40
C HIS A 73 0.27 10.35 9.68
N HIS A 74 1.27 9.47 9.75
CA HIS A 74 2.10 9.30 10.94
C HIS A 74 3.16 10.41 11.05
N PHE A 75 3.93 10.65 9.98
CA PHE A 75 4.94 11.70 9.94
C PHE A 75 4.39 13.08 9.52
N GLN A 76 3.15 13.16 9.07
CA GLN A 76 2.46 14.39 8.63
C GLN A 76 3.24 15.17 7.57
N LEU A 77 3.91 14.48 6.68
CA LEU A 77 4.70 15.07 5.61
C LEU A 77 3.82 15.39 4.40
N PRO A 78 3.95 16.60 3.81
CA PRO A 78 3.17 17.00 2.64
C PRO A 78 3.75 16.35 1.38
N LEU A 79 3.23 15.20 0.95
CA LEU A 79 3.67 14.51 -0.26
C LEU A 79 2.92 15.00 -1.50
N VAL A 80 3.67 15.19 -2.58
CA VAL A 80 3.16 15.23 -3.96
C VAL A 80 3.61 13.94 -4.66
N THR A 81 2.65 13.12 -5.04
CA THR A 81 2.89 11.80 -5.62
C THR A 81 2.64 11.81 -7.11
N ALA A 82 3.54 11.19 -7.87
CA ALA A 82 3.41 11.03 -9.33
C ALA A 82 3.66 9.58 -9.74
N MET A 83 3.01 9.17 -10.83
CA MET A 83 3.21 7.87 -11.45
C MET A 83 3.09 8.02 -12.96
N ASN A 84 4.04 7.42 -13.71
CA ASN A 84 3.92 7.32 -15.16
C ASN A 84 3.02 6.15 -15.57
N ILE A 85 2.56 6.21 -16.80
CA ILE A 85 2.03 5.08 -17.55
C ILE A 85 2.88 4.96 -18.82
N THR A 86 3.54 3.82 -18.97
CA THR A 86 4.20 3.48 -20.23
C THR A 86 3.15 2.96 -21.20
N ASP A 87 2.62 3.87 -21.99
CA ASP A 87 1.54 3.63 -22.96
C ASP A 87 2.06 3.43 -24.40
N ILE A 88 3.38 3.34 -24.57
CA ILE A 88 4.08 2.92 -25.80
C ILE A 88 5.32 2.10 -25.46
N ASP A 89 5.39 0.87 -25.96
CA ASP A 89 6.51 -0.07 -25.75
C ASP A 89 6.43 -1.20 -26.78
N ASP A 90 7.54 -1.94 -26.98
CA ASP A 90 7.57 -3.12 -27.85
C ASP A 90 6.46 -4.12 -27.54
N LYS A 91 6.15 -4.34 -26.25
CA LYS A 91 5.11 -5.28 -25.80
C LYS A 91 3.72 -4.82 -26.18
N ILE A 92 3.46 -3.50 -26.13
CA ILE A 92 2.18 -2.93 -26.55
C ILE A 92 1.99 -3.12 -28.04
N ILE A 93 3.02 -2.83 -28.84
CA ILE A 93 2.99 -2.96 -30.31
C ILE A 93 2.71 -4.42 -30.71
N VAL A 94 3.49 -5.36 -30.16
CA VAL A 94 3.33 -6.80 -30.44
C VAL A 94 1.92 -7.27 -30.02
N ARG A 95 1.47 -6.90 -28.83
CA ARG A 95 0.17 -7.32 -28.31
C ARG A 95 -1.00 -6.76 -29.13
N ALA A 96 -0.90 -5.51 -29.57
CA ALA A 96 -1.88 -4.87 -30.44
C ALA A 96 -1.97 -5.58 -31.80
N GLN A 97 -0.82 -5.96 -32.37
CA GLN A 97 -0.77 -6.75 -33.62
C GLN A 97 -1.39 -8.14 -33.43
N GLU A 98 -1.08 -8.85 -32.34
CA GLU A 98 -1.69 -10.15 -32.02
C GLU A 98 -3.21 -10.08 -31.91
N GLN A 99 -3.73 -9.00 -31.32
CA GLN A 99 -5.18 -8.78 -31.13
C GLN A 99 -5.86 -8.08 -32.31
N GLN A 100 -5.09 -7.65 -33.31
CA GLN A 100 -5.58 -6.92 -34.49
C GLN A 100 -6.34 -5.62 -34.12
N ILE A 101 -5.88 -4.92 -33.08
CA ILE A 101 -6.44 -3.64 -32.64
C ILE A 101 -5.39 -2.53 -32.67
N ASN A 102 -5.85 -1.29 -32.63
CA ASN A 102 -4.95 -0.14 -32.53
C ASN A 102 -4.20 -0.16 -31.19
N TRP A 103 -2.88 0.12 -31.21
CA TRP A 103 -2.03 0.10 -30.02
C TRP A 103 -2.46 1.14 -28.97
N GLU A 104 -2.95 2.32 -29.36
CA GLU A 104 -3.49 3.34 -28.46
C GLU A 104 -4.73 2.84 -27.75
N GLN A 105 -5.63 2.18 -28.48
CA GLN A 105 -6.83 1.59 -27.92
C GLN A 105 -6.49 0.51 -26.89
N LEU A 106 -5.54 -0.37 -27.21
CA LEU A 106 -5.06 -1.39 -26.28
C LEU A 106 -4.47 -0.77 -25.03
N ALA A 107 -3.60 0.23 -25.19
CA ALA A 107 -2.95 0.90 -24.05
C ALA A 107 -3.98 1.60 -23.15
N ARG A 108 -4.98 2.31 -23.70
CA ARG A 108 -6.05 2.97 -22.93
C ARG A 108 -6.90 1.97 -22.16
N GLN A 109 -7.26 0.84 -22.79
CA GLN A 109 -8.04 -0.22 -22.14
C GLN A 109 -7.33 -0.75 -20.88
N TYR A 110 -6.05 -1.11 -21.00
CA TYR A 110 -5.31 -1.65 -19.85
C TYR A 110 -4.90 -0.57 -18.83
N GLU A 111 -4.74 0.69 -19.24
CA GLU A 111 -4.58 1.80 -18.31
C GLU A 111 -5.83 1.99 -17.43
N ASP A 112 -7.02 2.00 -18.04
CA ASP A 112 -8.29 2.15 -17.31
C ASP A 112 -8.53 0.97 -16.37
N GLU A 113 -8.24 -0.26 -16.81
CA GLU A 113 -8.28 -1.46 -15.95
C GLU A 113 -7.33 -1.32 -14.78
N PHE A 114 -6.08 -0.91 -15.00
CA PHE A 114 -5.08 -0.71 -13.96
C PHE A 114 -5.53 0.30 -12.90
N TRP A 115 -6.06 1.47 -13.31
CA TRP A 115 -6.55 2.46 -12.35
C TRP A 115 -7.77 1.97 -11.58
N SER A 116 -8.65 1.21 -12.21
CA SER A 116 -9.78 0.55 -11.57
C SER A 116 -9.33 -0.47 -10.53
N ASP A 117 -8.35 -1.30 -10.86
CA ASP A 117 -7.79 -2.30 -9.97
C ASP A 117 -7.12 -1.68 -8.74
N LEU A 118 -6.35 -0.59 -8.91
CA LEU A 118 -5.77 0.13 -7.78
C LEU A 118 -6.83 0.66 -6.82
N LYS A 119 -7.93 1.23 -7.35
CA LYS A 119 -9.07 1.68 -6.53
C LYS A 119 -9.71 0.52 -5.76
N ARG A 120 -9.94 -0.62 -6.42
CA ARG A 120 -10.52 -1.82 -5.81
C ARG A 120 -9.63 -2.40 -4.70
N LEU A 121 -8.30 -2.21 -4.80
CA LEU A 121 -7.32 -2.59 -3.76
C LEU A 121 -7.15 -1.51 -2.68
N ASN A 122 -7.97 -0.45 -2.69
CA ASN A 122 -7.85 0.70 -1.80
C ASN A 122 -6.45 1.38 -1.87
N VAL A 123 -5.80 1.33 -3.02
CA VAL A 123 -4.58 2.08 -3.29
C VAL A 123 -4.95 3.51 -3.66
N ARG A 124 -4.38 4.49 -2.95
CA ARG A 124 -4.56 5.90 -3.27
C ARG A 124 -3.94 6.20 -4.62
N LEU A 125 -4.73 6.75 -5.53
CA LEU A 125 -4.21 7.17 -6.82
C LEU A 125 -3.20 8.30 -6.66
N PRO A 126 -2.16 8.38 -7.52
CA PRO A 126 -1.19 9.46 -7.48
C PRO A 126 -1.86 10.81 -7.75
N ASP A 127 -1.28 11.88 -7.17
CA ASP A 127 -1.76 13.24 -7.39
C ASP A 127 -1.56 13.67 -8.86
N VAL A 128 -0.50 13.15 -9.52
CA VAL A 128 -0.19 13.41 -10.93
C VAL A 128 0.02 12.09 -11.68
N LYS A 129 -0.71 11.91 -12.78
CA LYS A 129 -0.57 10.80 -13.72
C LYS A 129 0.11 11.30 -14.99
N LEU A 130 1.14 10.61 -15.46
CA LEU A 130 1.96 11.04 -16.57
C LEU A 130 2.03 9.93 -17.62
N ARG A 131 1.40 10.13 -18.77
CA ARG A 131 1.56 9.22 -19.90
C ARG A 131 2.80 9.56 -20.71
N VAL A 132 3.53 8.56 -21.16
CA VAL A 132 4.73 8.75 -21.96
C VAL A 132 4.42 9.48 -23.26
N THR A 133 3.32 9.07 -23.93
CA THR A 133 2.93 9.66 -25.23
C THR A 133 2.56 11.14 -25.15
N ASP A 134 2.09 11.63 -24.00
CA ASP A 134 1.78 13.05 -23.79
C ASP A 134 3.07 13.92 -23.62
N HIS A 135 4.24 13.29 -23.47
CA HIS A 135 5.50 13.99 -23.11
C HIS A 135 6.64 13.75 -24.12
N ILE A 136 6.35 13.24 -25.31
CA ILE A 136 7.38 12.95 -26.34
C ILE A 136 8.30 14.14 -26.64
N PRO A 137 7.81 15.38 -26.79
CA PRO A 137 8.69 16.52 -27.03
C PRO A 137 9.69 16.76 -25.88
N ALA A 138 9.30 16.50 -24.65
CA ALA A 138 10.20 16.62 -23.50
C ALA A 138 11.27 15.51 -23.51
N ILE A 139 10.88 14.28 -23.87
CA ILE A 139 11.80 13.15 -24.00
C ILE A 139 12.83 13.41 -25.10
N ILE A 140 12.40 13.89 -26.26
CA ILE A 140 13.31 14.23 -27.37
C ILE A 140 14.34 15.27 -26.91
N ARG A 141 13.92 16.35 -26.22
CA ARG A 141 14.86 17.36 -25.69
C ARG A 141 15.81 16.79 -24.65
N PHE A 142 15.34 15.87 -23.80
CA PHE A 142 16.21 15.22 -22.80
C PHE A 142 17.28 14.39 -23.49
N VAL A 143 16.93 13.58 -24.50
CA VAL A 143 17.86 12.80 -25.31
C VAL A 143 18.86 13.70 -26.03
N GLN A 144 18.39 14.77 -26.69
CA GLN A 144 19.25 15.76 -27.36
C GLN A 144 20.30 16.34 -26.40
N THR A 145 19.88 16.74 -25.20
CA THR A 145 20.79 17.27 -24.18
C THR A 145 21.87 16.26 -23.78
N LEU A 146 21.53 14.97 -23.66
CA LEU A 146 22.53 13.93 -23.36
C LEU A 146 23.51 13.72 -24.51
N VAL A 147 23.05 13.82 -25.76
CA VAL A 147 23.94 13.77 -26.96
C VAL A 147 24.87 14.98 -26.99
N GLU A 148 24.33 16.20 -26.81
CA GLU A 148 25.12 17.44 -26.79
C GLU A 148 26.19 17.43 -25.67
N LYS A 149 25.86 16.85 -24.51
CA LYS A 149 26.81 16.67 -23.40
C LYS A 149 27.82 15.54 -23.60
N GLY A 150 27.71 14.76 -24.69
CA GLY A 150 28.64 13.68 -25.01
C GLY A 150 28.43 12.38 -24.21
N PHE A 151 27.30 12.22 -23.52
CA PHE A 151 26.94 11.00 -22.81
C PHE A 151 26.16 9.99 -23.67
N ALA A 152 25.68 10.41 -24.83
CA ALA A 152 24.94 9.56 -25.75
C ALA A 152 25.43 9.72 -27.18
N TYR A 153 25.16 8.72 -28.02
CA TYR A 153 25.52 8.71 -29.42
C TYR A 153 24.41 8.18 -30.30
N THR A 154 24.36 8.68 -31.54
CA THR A 154 23.41 8.23 -32.57
C THR A 154 24.06 7.14 -33.42
N THR A 155 23.27 6.12 -33.76
CA THR A 155 23.67 5.03 -34.66
C THR A 155 23.17 5.28 -36.08
N ILE A 156 23.66 4.48 -37.02
CA ILE A 156 23.37 4.66 -38.48
C ILE A 156 21.85 4.52 -38.76
N ASP A 157 21.14 3.70 -38.00
CA ASP A 157 19.68 3.52 -38.11
C ASP A 157 18.87 4.65 -37.47
N GLY A 158 19.51 5.63 -36.84
CA GLY A 158 18.87 6.76 -36.16
C GLY A 158 18.50 6.49 -34.70
N SER A 159 18.83 5.32 -34.15
CA SER A 159 18.67 5.06 -32.72
C SER A 159 19.71 5.84 -31.91
N VAL A 160 19.36 6.16 -30.64
CA VAL A 160 20.27 6.84 -29.71
C VAL A 160 20.50 5.95 -28.50
N TYR A 161 21.79 5.76 -28.15
CA TYR A 161 22.17 4.98 -26.96
C TYR A 161 22.96 5.85 -25.98
N PHE A 162 22.73 5.59 -24.70
CA PHE A 162 23.58 6.12 -23.64
C PHE A 162 24.89 5.32 -23.60
N GLU A 163 26.02 6.01 -23.56
CA GLU A 163 27.37 5.42 -23.50
C GLU A 163 27.77 5.26 -22.03
N THR A 164 27.59 4.06 -21.47
CA THR A 164 27.77 3.79 -20.02
C THR A 164 29.21 4.04 -19.57
N SER A 165 30.21 3.85 -20.46
CA SER A 165 31.62 4.11 -20.17
C SER A 165 31.96 5.59 -19.93
N LYS A 166 31.09 6.53 -20.35
CA LYS A 166 31.23 7.97 -20.13
C LYS A 166 30.84 8.42 -18.73
N TYR A 167 30.17 7.56 -17.96
CA TYR A 167 29.73 7.88 -16.61
C TYR A 167 30.42 6.97 -15.59
N GLU A 168 31.48 7.45 -14.98
CA GLU A 168 32.33 6.68 -14.05
C GLU A 168 31.60 6.11 -12.84
N ARG A 169 30.43 6.69 -12.48
CA ARG A 169 29.62 6.28 -11.33
C ARG A 169 28.49 5.32 -11.70
N TYR A 170 28.49 4.72 -12.90
CA TYR A 170 27.52 3.69 -13.28
C TYR A 170 27.62 2.47 -12.36
N GLY A 171 26.49 1.96 -11.90
CA GLY A 171 26.44 0.87 -10.91
C GLY A 171 26.28 1.34 -9.46
N LYS A 172 25.70 2.54 -9.24
CA LYS A 172 25.43 3.09 -7.91
C LYS A 172 24.42 2.25 -7.12
N LEU A 173 23.31 1.85 -7.75
CA LEU A 173 22.24 1.09 -7.11
C LEU A 173 22.56 -0.41 -7.05
N GLN A 174 23.32 -0.87 -8.01
CA GLN A 174 23.78 -2.25 -8.08
C GLN A 174 25.15 -2.32 -8.72
N LYS A 175 26.13 -2.87 -8.00
CA LYS A 175 27.47 -3.05 -8.56
C LYS A 175 27.40 -3.85 -9.85
N VAL A 176 27.94 -3.28 -10.92
CA VAL A 176 28.05 -3.88 -12.25
C VAL A 176 29.52 -3.89 -12.63
N VAL A 177 30.01 -5.02 -13.08
CA VAL A 177 31.33 -5.10 -13.72
C VAL A 177 31.09 -4.89 -15.21
N ILE A 178 31.55 -3.77 -15.74
CA ILE A 178 31.53 -3.50 -17.17
C ILE A 178 32.78 -4.19 -17.76
N GLU A 179 32.56 -5.35 -18.36
CA GLU A 179 33.63 -6.06 -19.05
C GLU A 179 34.02 -5.31 -20.35
N PRO A 180 35.29 -5.36 -20.78
CA PRO A 180 35.69 -4.77 -22.06
C PRO A 180 34.85 -5.33 -23.21
N ALA A 181 34.46 -4.48 -24.16
CA ALA A 181 33.69 -4.92 -25.31
C ALA A 181 34.52 -5.95 -26.12
N ASN A 182 33.96 -7.16 -26.30
CA ASN A 182 34.52 -8.14 -27.20
C ASN A 182 34.22 -7.74 -28.65
N GLU A 183 35.17 -7.86 -29.56
CA GLU A 183 35.08 -7.53 -31.00
C GLU A 183 33.93 -8.27 -31.74
N SER A 184 33.32 -9.27 -31.11
CA SER A 184 32.23 -10.07 -31.69
C SER A 184 30.86 -9.43 -31.63
N ASN A 185 30.70 -8.27 -31.00
CA ASN A 185 29.39 -7.57 -30.92
C ASN A 185 29.10 -6.86 -32.26
N LYS A 186 28.56 -7.59 -33.22
CA LYS A 186 28.07 -7.08 -34.52
C LYS A 186 26.71 -6.34 -34.41
N GLY A 187 26.54 -5.45 -33.42
CA GLY A 187 25.36 -4.64 -33.28
C GLY A 187 25.65 -3.15 -33.42
N TYR A 188 24.60 -2.34 -33.48
CA TYR A 188 24.69 -0.87 -33.50
C TYR A 188 25.27 -0.26 -32.21
N LYS A 189 25.31 -1.02 -31.09
CA LYS A 189 25.83 -0.57 -29.80
C LYS A 189 27.38 -0.60 -29.79
N ARG A 190 27.98 0.44 -29.22
CA ARG A 190 29.42 0.49 -28.95
C ARG A 190 29.85 -0.50 -27.86
N HIS A 191 28.96 -0.68 -26.85
CA HIS A 191 29.19 -1.60 -25.75
C HIS A 191 27.88 -2.33 -25.36
N PRO A 192 27.90 -3.61 -24.90
CA PRO A 192 26.72 -4.37 -24.50
C PRO A 192 25.91 -3.70 -23.36
N SER A 193 26.61 -3.01 -22.44
CA SER A 193 25.98 -2.29 -21.33
C SER A 193 25.29 -0.99 -21.73
N ASP A 194 25.55 -0.46 -22.94
CA ASP A 194 24.87 0.74 -23.42
C ASP A 194 23.36 0.46 -23.56
N PHE A 195 22.55 1.43 -23.23
CA PHE A 195 21.10 1.27 -23.26
C PHE A 195 20.42 2.31 -24.14
N ALA A 196 19.30 1.90 -24.75
CA ALA A 196 18.58 2.75 -25.70
C ALA A 196 17.88 3.91 -24.97
N LEU A 197 18.12 5.12 -25.45
CA LEU A 197 17.39 6.34 -25.11
C LEU A 197 16.27 6.60 -26.12
N TRP A 198 16.54 6.32 -27.39
CA TRP A 198 15.61 6.43 -28.51
C TRP A 198 15.79 5.25 -29.44
N LYS A 199 14.72 4.62 -29.82
CA LYS A 199 14.71 3.46 -30.73
C LYS A 199 14.18 3.89 -32.09
N ALA A 200 14.97 3.73 -33.14
CA ALA A 200 14.49 3.92 -34.50
C ALA A 200 13.28 3.03 -34.78
N SER A 201 12.28 3.57 -35.46
CA SER A 201 11.06 2.83 -35.82
C SER A 201 11.34 1.83 -36.94
N LYS A 202 10.66 0.70 -36.88
CA LYS A 202 10.57 -0.26 -37.98
C LYS A 202 9.35 0.01 -38.83
N ALA A 203 9.32 -0.53 -40.02
CA ALA A 203 8.17 -0.37 -40.93
C ALA A 203 6.88 -0.87 -40.25
N GLY A 204 5.86 -0.01 -40.20
CA GLY A 204 4.55 -0.31 -39.60
C GLY A 204 4.47 -0.12 -38.07
N GLU A 205 5.56 0.29 -37.39
CA GLU A 205 5.53 0.66 -35.98
C GLU A 205 5.14 2.13 -35.80
N PRO A 206 4.49 2.50 -34.67
CA PRO A 206 4.28 3.90 -34.31
C PRO A 206 5.62 4.61 -34.09
N TYR A 207 5.70 5.87 -34.51
CA TYR A 207 6.90 6.69 -34.37
C TYR A 207 6.56 8.17 -34.19
N TRP A 208 7.54 8.90 -33.69
CA TRP A 208 7.55 10.36 -33.61
C TRP A 208 8.78 10.89 -34.32
N VAL A 209 8.58 12.03 -34.99
CA VAL A 209 9.66 12.74 -35.69
C VAL A 209 10.57 13.40 -34.66
N ALA A 210 11.86 13.08 -34.70
CA ALA A 210 12.84 13.65 -33.81
C ALA A 210 13.93 14.40 -34.58
N SER A 211 13.99 15.73 -34.43
CA SER A 211 15.04 16.53 -35.02
C SER A 211 16.41 16.16 -34.45
N GLY A 212 17.39 15.85 -35.30
CA GLY A 212 18.76 15.53 -34.90
C GLY A 212 19.09 14.05 -34.76
N PHE A 213 18.10 13.16 -34.82
CA PHE A 213 18.23 11.71 -34.90
C PHE A 213 17.02 11.12 -35.63
N GLY A 214 16.95 9.82 -35.84
CA GLY A 214 15.90 9.21 -36.67
C GLY A 214 14.52 9.21 -36.06
N ASP A 215 13.51 9.06 -36.91
CA ASP A 215 12.12 8.83 -36.47
C ASP A 215 12.05 7.55 -35.64
N GLY A 216 11.32 7.61 -34.52
CA GLY A 216 11.33 6.48 -33.58
C GLY A 216 10.46 6.69 -32.37
N ARG A 217 10.81 6.02 -31.30
CA ARG A 217 10.10 6.04 -30.02
C ARG A 217 11.07 6.00 -28.82
N PRO A 218 10.62 6.40 -27.63
CA PRO A 218 11.45 6.36 -26.43
C PRO A 218 12.00 4.97 -26.11
N GLY A 219 13.20 4.93 -25.56
CA GLY A 219 13.68 3.79 -24.80
C GLY A 219 13.01 3.78 -23.42
N TRP A 220 12.84 2.59 -22.84
CA TRP A 220 12.08 2.42 -21.58
C TRP A 220 12.61 3.26 -20.39
N HIS A 221 13.91 3.48 -20.28
CA HIS A 221 14.51 4.14 -19.12
C HIS A 221 14.40 5.67 -19.16
N ILE A 222 14.41 6.26 -20.37
CA ILE A 222 14.37 7.72 -20.52
C ILE A 222 13.00 8.30 -20.17
N GLU A 223 11.95 7.49 -20.27
CA GLU A 223 10.58 7.88 -19.97
C GLU A 223 10.46 8.40 -18.54
N CYS A 224 10.76 7.55 -17.55
CA CYS A 224 10.67 7.89 -16.14
C CYS A 224 11.59 9.05 -15.76
N SER A 225 12.83 9.06 -16.25
CA SER A 225 13.76 10.17 -16.01
C SER A 225 13.22 11.50 -16.50
N THR A 226 12.68 11.53 -17.73
CA THR A 226 12.13 12.76 -18.30
C THR A 226 10.89 13.21 -17.55
N LEU A 227 9.94 12.30 -17.30
CA LEU A 227 8.67 12.64 -16.65
C LEU A 227 8.88 13.11 -15.21
N ALA A 228 9.72 12.41 -14.44
CA ALA A 228 10.04 12.82 -13.07
C ALA A 228 10.84 14.14 -13.04
N SER A 229 11.81 14.33 -13.97
CA SER A 229 12.54 15.59 -14.08
C SER A 229 11.66 16.75 -14.52
N HIS A 230 10.72 16.51 -15.44
CA HIS A 230 9.77 17.54 -15.89
C HIS A 230 8.90 18.06 -14.74
N LEU A 231 8.44 17.17 -13.87
CA LEU A 231 7.58 17.52 -12.75
C LEU A 231 8.34 18.06 -11.54
N PHE A 232 9.45 17.42 -11.19
CA PHE A 232 10.16 17.64 -9.92
C PHE A 232 11.53 18.32 -10.07
N GLY A 233 12.06 18.43 -11.30
CA GLY A 233 13.35 19.08 -11.57
C GLY A 233 14.55 18.21 -11.26
N ASN A 234 15.64 18.87 -10.85
CA ASN A 234 16.96 18.27 -10.70
C ASN A 234 17.19 17.51 -9.38
N LYS A 235 16.17 17.41 -8.54
CA LYS A 235 16.19 16.66 -7.28
C LYS A 235 14.83 16.07 -6.96
N LEU A 236 14.84 14.78 -6.61
CA LEU A 236 13.69 13.98 -6.23
C LEU A 236 13.93 13.40 -4.83
N ASP A 237 12.96 13.57 -3.89
CA ASP A 237 13.12 13.05 -2.53
C ASP A 237 12.99 11.54 -2.50
N PHE A 238 11.93 10.99 -3.11
CA PHE A 238 11.67 9.55 -3.18
C PHE A 238 11.41 9.10 -4.61
N HIS A 239 12.09 8.02 -5.00
CA HIS A 239 11.77 7.25 -6.19
C HIS A 239 11.52 5.79 -5.80
N ALA A 240 10.41 5.21 -6.25
CA ALA A 240 9.94 3.92 -5.76
C ALA A 240 9.49 2.97 -6.87
N GLY A 241 9.66 1.67 -6.62
CA GLY A 241 9.20 0.61 -7.51
C GLY A 241 9.46 -0.79 -6.95
N GLY A 242 9.26 -1.82 -7.77
CA GLY A 242 9.65 -3.19 -7.44
C GLY A 242 11.16 -3.38 -7.42
N LEU A 243 11.64 -4.35 -6.64
CA LEU A 243 13.07 -4.68 -6.55
C LEU A 243 13.68 -5.04 -7.92
N ASP A 244 12.89 -5.59 -8.82
CA ASP A 244 13.29 -5.95 -10.18
C ASP A 244 13.54 -4.73 -11.08
N LEU A 245 13.05 -3.55 -10.71
CA LEU A 245 13.37 -2.30 -11.38
C LEU A 245 14.71 -1.70 -10.96
N ARG A 246 15.26 -2.10 -9.79
CA ARG A 246 16.51 -1.54 -9.27
C ARG A 246 17.64 -1.58 -10.30
N PHE A 247 17.74 -2.68 -11.04
CA PHE A 247 18.65 -2.84 -12.16
C PHE A 247 17.97 -3.63 -13.28
N PRO A 248 18.07 -3.19 -14.54
CA PRO A 248 18.82 -2.00 -14.99
C PRO A 248 18.03 -0.68 -14.94
N HIS A 249 16.69 -0.69 -14.70
CA HIS A 249 15.81 0.46 -14.96
C HIS A 249 16.18 1.68 -14.11
N HIS A 250 16.12 1.58 -12.80
CA HIS A 250 16.40 2.70 -11.88
C HIS A 250 17.89 3.13 -11.92
N GLU A 251 18.81 2.17 -12.12
CA GLU A 251 20.23 2.50 -12.33
C GLU A 251 20.42 3.41 -13.55
N ASN A 252 19.76 3.06 -14.66
CA ASN A 252 19.82 3.82 -15.89
C ASN A 252 19.14 5.18 -15.75
N GLU A 253 18.02 5.25 -15.00
CA GLU A 253 17.35 6.52 -14.70
C GLU A 253 18.22 7.46 -13.86
N GLU A 254 18.83 6.96 -12.78
CA GLU A 254 19.75 7.74 -11.95
C GLU A 254 20.93 8.26 -12.79
N THR A 255 21.51 7.38 -13.60
CA THR A 255 22.67 7.70 -14.44
C THR A 255 22.35 8.81 -15.44
N GLN A 256 21.31 8.64 -16.26
CA GLN A 256 20.95 9.61 -17.28
C GLN A 256 20.45 10.95 -16.68
N SER A 257 19.76 10.89 -15.56
CA SER A 257 19.30 12.11 -14.87
C SER A 257 20.43 12.88 -14.20
N CYS A 258 21.40 12.20 -13.60
CA CYS A 258 22.61 12.82 -13.07
C CYS A 258 23.40 13.53 -14.17
N CYS A 259 23.56 12.90 -15.34
CA CYS A 259 24.24 13.50 -16.50
C CYS A 259 23.44 14.69 -17.07
N TYR A 260 22.13 14.55 -17.20
CA TYR A 260 21.26 15.61 -17.69
C TYR A 260 21.30 16.87 -16.83
N HIS A 261 21.14 16.69 -15.51
CA HIS A 261 21.09 17.79 -14.55
C HIS A 261 22.45 18.26 -14.05
N ASN A 262 23.53 17.54 -14.37
CA ASN A 262 24.87 17.77 -13.83
C ASN A 262 24.91 17.75 -12.29
N VAL A 263 24.32 16.73 -11.70
CA VAL A 263 24.26 16.53 -10.24
C VAL A 263 24.91 15.19 -9.85
N PRO A 264 25.51 15.10 -8.67
CA PRO A 264 26.13 13.84 -8.24
C PRO A 264 25.11 12.75 -7.93
N ASP A 265 23.94 13.12 -7.40
CA ASP A 265 22.84 12.25 -7.06
C ASP A 265 21.52 12.95 -7.37
N TRP A 266 20.67 12.31 -8.16
CA TRP A 266 19.38 12.85 -8.57
C TRP A 266 18.28 12.51 -7.56
N VAL A 267 18.24 11.23 -7.11
CA VAL A 267 17.27 10.75 -6.12
C VAL A 267 17.91 10.63 -4.75
N THR A 268 17.24 11.20 -3.74
CA THR A 268 17.71 11.13 -2.35
C THR A 268 17.47 9.74 -1.76
N HIS A 269 16.25 9.21 -1.86
CA HIS A 269 15.87 7.90 -1.34
C HIS A 269 15.24 7.01 -2.40
N TRP A 270 15.91 5.91 -2.72
CA TRP A 270 15.39 4.85 -3.57
C TRP A 270 14.65 3.81 -2.71
N LEU A 271 13.37 3.58 -2.98
CA LEU A 271 12.55 2.59 -2.27
C LEU A 271 12.21 1.42 -3.20
N HIS A 272 12.64 0.22 -2.82
CA HIS A 272 12.37 -1.00 -3.58
C HIS A 272 11.55 -1.98 -2.76
N THR A 273 10.35 -2.33 -3.25
CA THR A 273 9.51 -3.37 -2.62
C THR A 273 10.01 -4.75 -2.99
N GLY A 274 10.00 -5.66 -2.03
CA GLY A 274 10.30 -7.06 -2.29
C GLY A 274 9.27 -7.69 -3.25
N GLN A 275 9.64 -8.82 -3.84
CA GLN A 275 8.82 -9.54 -4.80
C GLN A 275 7.72 -10.36 -4.11
N LEU A 276 6.68 -10.72 -4.86
CA LEU A 276 5.66 -11.68 -4.46
C LEU A 276 5.91 -12.98 -5.21
N HIS A 277 6.07 -14.08 -4.47
CA HIS A 277 6.26 -15.42 -5.00
C HIS A 277 5.05 -16.28 -4.65
N HIS A 278 4.76 -17.31 -5.42
CA HIS A 278 3.87 -18.38 -4.98
C HIS A 278 4.53 -19.18 -3.89
N GLU A 279 3.74 -19.66 -2.95
CA GLU A 279 4.18 -20.58 -1.91
C GLU A 279 4.95 -21.77 -2.49
N GLY A 280 6.12 -22.05 -1.93
CA GLY A 280 7.01 -23.11 -2.42
C GLY A 280 7.73 -22.84 -3.75
N GLN A 281 7.60 -21.62 -4.33
CA GLN A 281 8.31 -21.23 -5.55
C GLN A 281 9.38 -20.19 -5.25
N THR A 282 10.58 -20.41 -5.82
CA THR A 282 11.70 -19.47 -5.70
C THR A 282 11.68 -18.35 -6.75
N HIS A 283 10.81 -18.46 -7.75
CA HIS A 283 10.73 -17.52 -8.85
C HIS A 283 9.58 -16.55 -8.68
N LYS A 284 9.81 -15.29 -9.07
CA LYS A 284 8.77 -14.25 -9.09
C LYS A 284 7.63 -14.64 -10.02
N MET A 285 6.44 -14.15 -9.70
CA MET A 285 5.31 -14.22 -10.64
C MET A 285 5.64 -13.41 -11.90
N SER A 286 5.48 -14.04 -13.04
CA SER A 286 5.62 -13.37 -14.33
C SER A 286 4.72 -14.02 -15.39
N LYS A 287 4.26 -13.22 -16.35
CA LYS A 287 3.42 -13.69 -17.45
C LYS A 287 4.15 -14.70 -18.34
N SER A 288 5.46 -14.53 -18.51
CA SER A 288 6.29 -15.47 -19.28
C SER A 288 6.32 -16.87 -18.66
N LEU A 289 6.21 -16.97 -17.35
CA LEU A 289 6.15 -18.25 -16.61
C LEU A 289 4.71 -18.80 -16.49
N LYS A 290 3.69 -18.06 -16.96
CA LYS A 290 2.28 -18.43 -16.85
C LYS A 290 1.83 -18.79 -15.42
N ASN A 291 2.46 -18.18 -14.40
CA ASN A 291 2.19 -18.42 -12.98
C ASN A 291 1.60 -17.18 -12.30
N THR A 292 0.86 -16.36 -13.04
CA THR A 292 0.26 -15.12 -12.51
C THR A 292 -1.18 -15.34 -12.10
N VAL A 293 -1.57 -14.74 -10.96
CA VAL A 293 -2.96 -14.59 -10.53
C VAL A 293 -3.34 -13.14 -10.82
N SER A 294 -4.45 -12.91 -11.51
CA SER A 294 -4.96 -11.56 -11.79
C SER A 294 -5.53 -10.93 -10.51
N ILE A 295 -5.61 -9.60 -10.48
CA ILE A 295 -6.26 -8.88 -9.37
C ILE A 295 -7.74 -9.24 -9.30
N ASN A 296 -8.39 -9.47 -10.44
CA ASN A 296 -9.77 -9.92 -10.49
C ASN A 296 -9.98 -11.28 -9.81
N GLU A 297 -9.08 -12.24 -10.05
CA GLU A 297 -9.12 -13.55 -9.37
C GLU A 297 -8.89 -13.42 -7.88
N LEU A 298 -7.89 -12.65 -7.46
CA LEU A 298 -7.65 -12.37 -6.02
C LEU A 298 -8.91 -11.84 -5.34
N LEU A 299 -9.56 -10.84 -5.94
CA LEU A 299 -10.70 -10.16 -5.32
C LEU A 299 -12.03 -10.95 -5.37
N LYS A 300 -12.07 -12.11 -6.03
CA LYS A 300 -13.18 -13.07 -5.89
C LYS A 300 -13.13 -13.81 -4.55
N ASP A 301 -11.93 -14.17 -4.11
CA ASP A 301 -11.72 -15.04 -2.94
C ASP A 301 -11.33 -14.25 -1.68
N TYR A 302 -10.72 -13.09 -1.85
CA TYR A 302 -10.17 -12.27 -0.77
C TYR A 302 -10.56 -10.80 -0.92
N SER A 303 -10.73 -10.13 0.21
CA SER A 303 -10.95 -8.67 0.23
C SER A 303 -9.62 -7.90 0.04
N ALA A 304 -9.72 -6.64 -0.38
CA ALA A 304 -8.58 -5.74 -0.46
C ALA A 304 -7.85 -5.60 0.89
N ASP A 305 -8.59 -5.56 2.00
CA ASP A 305 -8.01 -5.47 3.35
C ASP A 305 -7.27 -6.73 3.76
N GLU A 306 -7.72 -7.93 3.35
CA GLU A 306 -6.99 -9.18 3.61
C GLU A 306 -5.65 -9.19 2.86
N PHE A 307 -5.63 -8.76 1.61
CA PHE A 307 -4.39 -8.65 0.84
C PHE A 307 -3.47 -7.54 1.39
N ARG A 308 -4.03 -6.41 1.82
CA ARG A 308 -3.29 -5.33 2.49
C ARG A 308 -2.71 -5.79 3.82
N MET A 309 -3.45 -6.56 4.61
CA MET A 309 -2.96 -7.15 5.85
C MET A 309 -1.80 -8.11 5.61
N LEU A 310 -1.86 -8.95 4.56
CA LEU A 310 -0.71 -9.76 4.15
C LEU A 310 0.54 -8.89 3.89
N CYS A 311 0.38 -7.77 3.20
CA CYS A 311 1.47 -6.82 2.95
C CYS A 311 1.99 -6.15 4.24
N LEU A 312 1.11 -5.82 5.19
CA LEU A 312 1.46 -5.20 6.48
C LEU A 312 2.24 -6.15 7.41
N LEU A 313 1.93 -7.44 7.37
CA LEU A 313 2.58 -8.47 8.19
C LEU A 313 4.01 -8.80 7.73
N SER A 314 4.45 -8.25 6.62
CA SER A 314 5.82 -8.40 6.12
C SER A 314 6.49 -7.05 5.94
N HIS A 315 7.80 -7.00 6.17
CA HIS A 315 8.56 -5.79 5.85
C HIS A 315 8.49 -5.50 4.33
N TYR A 316 8.31 -4.22 3.93
CA TYR A 316 8.10 -3.87 2.52
C TYR A 316 9.20 -4.34 1.56
N ARG A 317 10.45 -4.52 2.03
CA ARG A 317 11.58 -5.02 1.23
C ARG A 317 11.67 -6.54 1.14
N ASN A 318 10.94 -7.25 1.99
CA ASN A 318 11.01 -8.71 2.00
C ASN A 318 10.18 -9.31 0.86
N VAL A 319 10.58 -10.51 0.44
CA VAL A 319 9.73 -11.36 -0.38
C VAL A 319 8.51 -11.75 0.44
N ILE A 320 7.33 -11.74 -0.18
CA ILE A 320 6.12 -12.34 0.37
C ILE A 320 5.84 -13.64 -0.40
N GLU A 321 5.62 -14.71 0.33
CA GLU A 321 5.05 -15.94 -0.21
C GLU A 321 3.53 -15.84 -0.17
N TYR A 322 2.92 -15.89 -1.36
CA TYR A 322 1.48 -15.86 -1.53
C TYR A 322 0.96 -17.30 -1.64
N GLY A 323 0.06 -17.63 -0.75
CA GLY A 323 -0.61 -18.93 -0.72
C GLY A 323 -1.81 -18.90 0.23
N PRO A 324 -2.61 -19.97 0.25
CA PRO A 324 -3.80 -20.08 1.11
C PRO A 324 -3.48 -19.86 2.59
N GLU A 325 -2.38 -20.41 3.10
CA GLU A 325 -2.00 -20.30 4.52
C GLU A 325 -1.66 -18.85 4.92
N ALA A 326 -0.92 -18.15 4.07
CA ALA A 326 -0.57 -16.74 4.28
C ALA A 326 -1.82 -15.84 4.28
N MET A 327 -2.75 -16.10 3.35
CA MET A 327 -4.02 -15.35 3.28
C MET A 327 -4.95 -15.68 4.45
N VAL A 328 -5.00 -16.94 4.91
CA VAL A 328 -5.74 -17.32 6.13
C VAL A 328 -5.15 -16.61 7.36
N THR A 329 -3.84 -16.52 7.46
CA THR A 329 -3.17 -15.78 8.55
C THR A 329 -3.58 -14.30 8.53
N ALA A 330 -3.52 -13.63 7.38
CA ALA A 330 -3.95 -12.24 7.23
C ALA A 330 -5.43 -12.04 7.59
N ARG A 331 -6.31 -12.93 7.12
CA ARG A 331 -7.74 -12.96 7.45
C ARG A 331 -7.98 -13.09 8.95
N ASN A 332 -7.28 -14.01 9.61
CA ASN A 332 -7.41 -14.24 11.05
C ASN A 332 -7.00 -13.02 11.87
N VAL A 333 -5.93 -12.32 11.47
CA VAL A 333 -5.51 -11.07 12.13
C VAL A 333 -6.58 -9.99 11.98
N LEU A 334 -7.13 -9.80 10.78
CA LEU A 334 -8.23 -8.86 10.55
C LEU A 334 -9.47 -9.22 11.36
N GLN A 335 -9.84 -10.51 11.40
CA GLN A 335 -11.01 -10.97 12.14
C GLN A 335 -10.87 -10.75 13.65
N LYS A 336 -9.65 -10.91 14.20
CA LYS A 336 -9.36 -10.57 15.61
C LYS A 336 -9.64 -9.09 15.89
N PHE A 337 -9.18 -8.17 15.03
CA PHE A 337 -9.47 -6.74 15.20
C PHE A 337 -10.97 -6.43 15.05
N LYS A 338 -11.67 -7.03 14.07
CA LYS A 338 -13.12 -6.86 13.92
C LYS A 338 -13.88 -7.33 15.16
N SER A 339 -13.54 -8.50 15.68
CA SER A 339 -14.11 -9.03 16.91
C SER A 339 -13.82 -8.13 18.11
N PHE A 340 -12.59 -7.65 18.24
CA PHE A 340 -12.18 -6.70 19.25
C PHE A 340 -13.01 -5.41 19.22
N PHE A 341 -13.22 -4.79 18.05
CA PHE A 341 -14.04 -3.58 17.92
C PHE A 341 -15.49 -3.83 18.30
N SER A 342 -16.07 -4.98 17.93
CA SER A 342 -17.41 -5.36 18.32
C SER A 342 -17.55 -5.52 19.85
N ASP A 343 -16.57 -6.19 20.49
CA ASP A 343 -16.58 -6.39 21.95
C ASP A 343 -16.39 -5.06 22.70
N SER A 344 -15.48 -4.20 22.21
CA SER A 344 -15.25 -2.88 22.79
C SER A 344 -16.48 -1.98 22.67
N LYS A 345 -17.14 -1.99 21.51
CA LYS A 345 -18.39 -1.27 21.30
C LYS A 345 -19.48 -1.75 22.26
N ALA A 346 -19.68 -3.06 22.38
CA ALA A 346 -20.66 -3.62 23.30
C ALA A 346 -20.40 -3.20 24.76
N TYR A 347 -19.14 -3.08 25.16
CA TYR A 347 -18.76 -2.61 26.49
C TYR A 347 -19.04 -1.10 26.66
N VAL A 348 -18.64 -0.28 25.70
CA VAL A 348 -18.86 1.18 25.71
C VAL A 348 -20.35 1.53 25.69
N ASP A 349 -21.15 0.80 24.91
CA ASP A 349 -22.61 0.97 24.82
C ASP A 349 -23.36 0.43 26.05
N GLY A 350 -22.68 -0.09 27.08
CA GLY A 350 -23.29 -0.59 28.32
C GLY A 350 -23.96 -1.95 28.18
N LEU A 351 -23.76 -2.67 27.06
CA LEU A 351 -24.28 -4.03 26.87
C LEU A 351 -23.53 -5.07 27.71
N LYS A 352 -22.30 -4.76 28.11
CA LYS A 352 -21.51 -5.46 29.12
C LYS A 352 -21.42 -4.58 30.36
N PRO A 353 -21.49 -5.16 31.58
CA PRO A 353 -21.36 -4.37 32.80
C PRO A 353 -19.99 -3.68 32.85
N ALA A 354 -20.03 -2.37 33.07
CA ALA A 354 -18.82 -1.59 33.27
C ALA A 354 -18.15 -1.97 34.61
N THR A 355 -16.86 -2.27 34.58
CA THR A 355 -16.06 -2.50 35.78
C THR A 355 -15.41 -1.19 36.19
N TYR A 356 -15.30 -0.98 37.51
CA TYR A 356 -14.49 0.10 38.07
C TYR A 356 -13.31 -0.51 38.81
N ASP A 357 -12.13 -0.27 38.28
CA ASP A 357 -10.87 -0.60 38.93
C ASP A 357 -9.79 0.38 38.47
N ALA A 358 -9.38 1.27 39.36
CA ALA A 358 -8.39 2.30 39.06
C ALA A 358 -7.05 1.69 38.63
N ALA A 359 -6.62 0.60 39.26
CA ALA A 359 -5.35 -0.05 38.92
C ALA A 359 -5.38 -0.65 37.50
N SER A 360 -6.48 -1.28 37.11
CA SER A 360 -6.66 -1.80 35.75
C SER A 360 -6.76 -0.67 34.71
N THR A 361 -7.40 0.45 35.05
CA THR A 361 -7.45 1.66 34.21
C THR A 361 -6.06 2.22 33.96
N ASP A 362 -5.28 2.43 35.04
CA ASP A 362 -3.93 2.97 34.97
C ASP A 362 -3.00 2.03 34.17
N SER A 363 -3.11 0.72 34.40
CA SER A 363 -2.37 -0.30 33.67
C SER A 363 -2.69 -0.27 32.15
N LEU A 364 -3.97 -0.12 31.76
CA LEU A 364 -4.35 -0.03 30.37
C LEU A 364 -3.86 1.27 29.72
N LEU A 365 -3.94 2.41 30.40
CA LEU A 365 -3.42 3.68 29.92
C LEU A 365 -1.90 3.67 29.77
N ALA A 366 -1.17 3.03 30.72
CA ALA A 366 0.26 2.80 30.59
C ALA A 366 0.59 1.94 29.37
N LYS A 367 -0.15 0.82 29.16
CA LYS A 367 0.02 -0.04 27.97
C LYS A 367 -0.28 0.70 26.67
N LEU A 368 -1.31 1.55 26.64
CA LEU A 368 -1.61 2.41 25.48
C LEU A 368 -0.44 3.36 25.20
N SER A 369 0.14 4.01 26.22
CA SER A 369 1.27 4.92 26.06
C SER A 369 2.53 4.18 25.55
N GLU A 370 2.82 3.01 26.11
CA GLU A 370 3.92 2.13 25.66
C GLU A 370 3.71 1.71 24.18
N THR A 371 2.51 1.27 23.84
CA THR A 371 2.18 0.86 22.46
C THR A 371 2.36 2.00 21.47
N ARG A 372 1.89 3.22 21.80
CA ARG A 372 2.11 4.41 20.96
C ARG A 372 3.59 4.69 20.72
N SER A 373 4.40 4.62 21.77
CA SER A 373 5.84 4.83 21.67
C SER A 373 6.52 3.75 20.82
N SER A 374 6.12 2.49 20.99
CA SER A 374 6.64 1.36 20.23
C SER A 374 6.27 1.45 18.74
N VAL A 375 5.03 1.81 18.41
CA VAL A 375 4.60 2.03 17.01
C VAL A 375 5.47 3.08 16.34
N VAL A 376 5.71 4.23 17.00
CA VAL A 376 6.62 5.28 16.48
C VAL A 376 8.02 4.72 16.23
N GLN A 377 8.59 3.99 17.17
CA GLN A 377 9.95 3.43 17.04
C GLN A 377 10.04 2.42 15.89
N PHE A 378 9.03 1.55 15.72
CA PHE A 378 9.01 0.58 14.64
C PHE A 378 8.88 1.26 13.27
N LEU A 379 8.02 2.26 13.14
CA LEU A 379 7.85 2.99 11.88
C LEU A 379 9.08 3.83 11.54
N ASN A 380 9.78 4.39 12.54
CA ASN A 380 11.06 5.08 12.37
C ASN A 380 12.18 4.14 11.87
N ASN A 381 12.03 2.85 12.04
CA ASN A 381 13.02 1.85 11.65
C ASN A 381 12.67 1.25 10.28
N ASP A 382 12.81 2.05 9.23
CA ASP A 382 12.63 1.63 7.82
C ASP A 382 11.20 1.12 7.53
N PHE A 383 10.20 1.84 8.06
CA PHE A 383 8.78 1.52 7.87
C PHE A 383 8.43 0.07 8.27
N ASN A 384 8.96 -0.43 9.37
CA ASN A 384 8.57 -1.74 9.85
C ASN A 384 7.09 -1.73 10.27
N THR A 385 6.22 -2.37 9.51
CA THR A 385 4.76 -2.40 9.72
C THR A 385 4.29 -3.64 10.46
N ALA A 386 5.04 -4.74 10.41
CA ALA A 386 4.65 -5.98 11.06
C ALA A 386 4.59 -5.84 12.59
N ASN A 387 5.61 -5.22 13.18
CA ASN A 387 5.67 -5.03 14.64
C ASN A 387 4.58 -4.09 15.17
N PRO A 388 4.25 -2.94 14.55
CA PRO A 388 3.06 -2.15 14.87
C PRO A 388 1.77 -2.98 14.91
N VAL A 389 1.49 -3.79 13.88
CA VAL A 389 0.29 -4.64 13.86
C VAL A 389 0.26 -5.61 15.06
N LEU A 390 1.41 -6.21 15.40
CA LEU A 390 1.53 -7.08 16.58
C LEU A 390 1.29 -6.31 17.89
N ALA A 391 1.91 -5.14 18.06
CA ALA A 391 1.75 -4.30 19.25
C ALA A 391 0.30 -3.83 19.43
N LEU A 392 -0.39 -3.47 18.33
CA LEU A 392 -1.83 -3.15 18.35
C LEU A 392 -2.67 -4.36 18.75
N GLY A 393 -2.31 -5.57 18.31
CA GLY A 393 -2.95 -6.82 18.70
C GLY A 393 -2.79 -7.15 20.19
N GLU A 394 -1.61 -6.85 20.77
CA GLU A 394 -1.36 -6.99 22.22
C GLU A 394 -2.18 -5.98 23.03
N LEU A 395 -2.27 -4.72 22.57
CA LEU A 395 -3.10 -3.71 23.21
C LEU A 395 -4.58 -4.11 23.15
N ALA A 396 -5.07 -4.60 22.01
CA ALA A 396 -6.43 -5.13 21.88
C ALA A 396 -6.70 -6.29 22.86
N SER A 397 -5.74 -7.20 23.01
CA SER A 397 -5.84 -8.31 23.98
C SER A 397 -5.87 -7.81 25.44
N SER A 398 -5.16 -6.72 25.76
CA SER A 398 -5.19 -6.10 27.10
C SER A 398 -6.56 -5.48 27.38
N VAL A 399 -7.15 -4.80 26.41
CA VAL A 399 -8.53 -4.28 26.49
C VAL A 399 -9.53 -5.43 26.70
N GLN A 400 -9.43 -6.51 25.90
CA GLN A 400 -10.33 -7.65 26.01
C GLN A 400 -10.25 -8.35 27.36
N ARG A 401 -9.06 -8.46 27.96
CA ARG A 401 -8.90 -8.99 29.31
C ARG A 401 -9.65 -8.11 30.34
N LEU A 402 -9.52 -6.80 30.25
CA LEU A 402 -10.21 -5.87 31.13
C LEU A 402 -11.73 -5.98 30.99
N ILE A 403 -12.24 -5.98 29.76
CA ILE A 403 -13.70 -6.08 29.47
C ILE A 403 -14.30 -7.40 30.00
N ASN A 404 -13.54 -8.49 29.98
CA ASN A 404 -14.00 -9.83 30.33
C ASN A 404 -13.58 -10.26 31.76
N SER A 405 -12.97 -9.37 32.56
CA SER A 405 -12.61 -9.67 33.95
C SER A 405 -13.86 -9.95 34.79
N PRO A 406 -13.81 -10.96 35.69
CA PRO A 406 -14.92 -11.25 36.59
C PRO A 406 -15.21 -10.01 37.45
N GLN A 407 -16.48 -9.66 37.56
CA GLN A 407 -16.93 -8.55 38.39
C GLN A 407 -16.62 -8.83 39.88
N GLN A 408 -15.83 -7.99 40.50
CA GLN A 408 -15.99 -7.79 41.95
C GLN A 408 -17.22 -6.92 42.13
N SER A 409 -18.23 -7.47 42.81
CA SER A 409 -19.46 -6.77 43.14
C SER A 409 -19.16 -5.50 43.94
N ALA A 410 -19.07 -4.38 43.23
CA ALA A 410 -18.97 -3.08 43.85
C ALA A 410 -20.32 -2.82 44.52
N SER A 411 -20.33 -2.66 45.84
CA SER A 411 -21.47 -2.17 46.60
C SER A 411 -21.98 -0.86 45.99
N HIS A 412 -23.28 -0.70 45.89
CA HIS A 412 -24.03 0.37 45.24
C HIS A 412 -23.73 1.82 45.67
N SER A 413 -22.62 2.12 46.36
CA SER A 413 -22.41 3.42 46.99
C SER A 413 -21.35 4.34 46.39
N SER A 414 -20.79 4.04 45.21
CA SER A 414 -19.81 4.95 44.58
C SER A 414 -20.02 5.14 43.08
N LEU A 415 -21.14 5.78 42.72
CA LEU A 415 -21.43 6.22 41.33
C LEU A 415 -20.62 7.44 40.86
N ILE A 416 -19.55 7.84 41.53
CA ILE A 416 -18.74 9.03 41.24
C ILE A 416 -17.27 8.64 40.89
N GLY A 417 -17.02 7.41 40.48
CA GLY A 417 -15.69 7.00 40.02
C GLY A 417 -15.63 6.89 38.48
N SER A 418 -14.52 7.30 37.90
CA SER A 418 -14.29 7.08 36.48
C SER A 418 -14.33 5.58 36.16
N THR A 419 -15.22 5.19 35.27
CA THR A 419 -15.29 3.82 34.78
C THR A 419 -14.11 3.55 33.83
N ASN A 420 -13.75 2.27 33.65
CA ASN A 420 -12.74 1.85 32.67
C ASN A 420 -13.16 2.17 31.22
N VAL A 421 -14.41 2.62 30.98
CA VAL A 421 -14.97 2.94 29.66
C VAL A 421 -14.10 3.97 28.90
N GLY A 422 -13.65 5.02 29.59
CA GLY A 422 -12.80 6.04 28.96
C GLY A 422 -11.45 5.49 28.48
N ALA A 423 -10.81 4.63 29.25
CA ALA A 423 -9.54 4.00 28.88
C ALA A 423 -9.72 2.98 27.74
N VAL A 424 -10.81 2.18 27.80
CA VAL A 424 -11.19 1.24 26.74
C VAL A 424 -11.46 1.98 25.44
N LEU A 425 -12.23 3.08 25.48
CA LEU A 425 -12.52 3.89 24.30
C LEU A 425 -11.24 4.50 23.72
N ALA A 426 -10.36 5.09 24.55
CA ALA A 426 -9.11 5.68 24.12
C ALA A 426 -8.19 4.66 23.42
N ALA A 427 -8.05 3.45 23.98
CA ALA A 427 -7.26 2.39 23.38
C ALA A 427 -7.90 1.87 22.08
N THR A 428 -9.23 1.73 22.05
CA THR A 428 -9.97 1.26 20.88
C THR A 428 -9.84 2.23 19.70
N GLU A 429 -10.02 3.53 19.95
CA GLU A 429 -9.91 4.55 18.89
C GLU A 429 -8.47 4.68 18.41
N TYR A 430 -7.47 4.60 19.28
CA TYR A 430 -6.07 4.58 18.85
C TYR A 430 -5.79 3.42 17.90
N ILE A 431 -6.20 2.18 18.24
CA ILE A 431 -6.04 1.01 17.36
C ILE A 431 -6.75 1.24 16.03
N ARG A 432 -7.96 1.80 16.05
CA ARG A 432 -8.76 2.08 14.86
C ARG A 432 -8.07 3.09 13.94
N GLU A 433 -7.62 4.22 14.50
CA GLU A 433 -6.93 5.27 13.76
C GLU A 433 -5.64 4.77 13.10
N GLU A 434 -4.85 3.95 13.83
CA GLU A 434 -3.63 3.37 13.27
C GLU A 434 -3.93 2.41 12.12
N LEU A 435 -4.88 1.49 12.27
CA LEU A 435 -5.25 0.56 11.20
C LEU A 435 -5.83 1.27 9.97
N LEU A 436 -6.65 2.31 10.18
CA LEU A 436 -7.16 3.16 9.11
C LEU A 436 -6.03 3.93 8.42
N SER A 437 -5.05 4.41 9.18
CA SER A 437 -3.90 5.12 8.63
C SER A 437 -3.08 4.24 7.68
N TYR A 438 -3.08 2.91 7.87
CA TYR A 438 -2.48 1.93 6.97
C TYR A 438 -3.37 1.56 5.78
N GLY A 439 -4.58 2.11 5.69
CA GLY A 439 -5.52 1.91 4.59
C GLY A 439 -6.45 0.70 4.73
N LEU A 440 -6.67 0.19 5.94
CA LEU A 440 -7.62 -0.88 6.23
C LEU A 440 -9.04 -0.30 6.41
N GLU A 441 -9.75 -0.08 5.30
CA GLU A 441 -11.04 0.64 5.31
C GLU A 441 -12.15 -0.07 6.08
N SER A 442 -12.15 -1.39 6.14
CA SER A 442 -13.17 -2.14 6.88
C SER A 442 -13.13 -1.86 8.39
N MET A 443 -12.03 -1.29 8.90
CA MET A 443 -11.90 -0.90 10.31
C MET A 443 -12.64 0.40 10.63
N GLY A 444 -12.98 1.22 9.62
CA GLY A 444 -13.70 2.50 9.77
C GLY A 444 -15.22 2.40 9.71
N LYS A 445 -15.75 1.36 9.07
CA LYS A 445 -17.20 1.26 8.80
C LYS A 445 -18.09 1.15 10.03
N GLN A 446 -17.51 0.91 11.21
CA GLN A 446 -18.27 0.85 12.47
C GLN A 446 -18.36 2.19 13.22
N SER A 447 -17.51 3.18 12.91
CA SER A 447 -17.54 4.50 13.56
C SER A 447 -18.31 5.57 12.79
N THR A 448 -18.63 5.36 11.51
CA THR A 448 -19.31 6.33 10.64
C THR A 448 -20.83 6.33 10.77
N GLN A 449 -21.42 5.61 11.72
CA GLN A 449 -22.86 5.75 12.01
C GLN A 449 -23.25 7.14 12.57
N TYR A 450 -22.28 8.02 12.87
CA TYR A 450 -22.59 9.38 13.30
C TYR A 450 -22.47 10.46 12.21
N ILE A 451 -21.83 10.20 11.06
CA ILE A 451 -21.77 11.21 9.97
C ILE A 451 -21.65 10.51 8.59
N GLN A 452 -22.72 10.56 7.81
CA GLN A 452 -22.88 10.48 6.34
C GLN A 452 -22.98 9.14 5.61
N SER A 453 -24.16 8.95 5.00
CA SER A 453 -24.54 8.31 3.73
C SER A 453 -24.12 6.85 3.50
N THR A 454 -24.71 5.93 4.25
CA THR A 454 -25.04 4.61 3.71
C THR A 454 -26.29 4.73 2.84
N SER A 455 -26.36 3.97 1.76
CA SER A 455 -27.58 3.94 0.96
C SER A 455 -28.79 3.60 1.86
N GLU A 456 -29.95 4.14 1.60
CA GLU A 456 -31.19 3.85 2.36
C GLU A 456 -31.41 2.34 2.56
N THR A 457 -30.93 1.53 1.63
CA THR A 457 -31.01 0.06 1.65
C THR A 457 -30.09 -0.56 2.72
N GLU A 458 -28.84 -0.07 2.90
CA GLU A 458 -27.93 -0.57 3.94
C GLU A 458 -28.41 -0.20 5.35
N GLN A 459 -28.90 1.03 5.53
CA GLN A 459 -29.50 1.47 6.81
C GLN A 459 -30.75 0.67 7.16
N SER A 460 -31.57 0.34 6.17
CA SER A 460 -32.76 -0.50 6.36
C SER A 460 -32.39 -1.93 6.76
N LEU A 461 -31.32 -2.49 6.16
CA LEU A 461 -30.81 -3.83 6.49
C LEU A 461 -30.24 -3.87 7.92
N GLU A 462 -29.47 -2.89 8.32
CA GLU A 462 -28.91 -2.80 9.69
C GLU A 462 -30.02 -2.69 10.73
N LYS A 463 -31.02 -1.83 10.53
CA LYS A 463 -32.20 -1.71 11.40
C LYS A 463 -32.99 -3.01 11.50
N LEU A 464 -33.11 -3.74 10.39
CA LEU A 464 -33.78 -5.05 10.39
C LEU A 464 -33.00 -6.07 11.22
N ILE A 465 -31.67 -6.13 11.05
CA ILE A 465 -30.80 -7.01 11.83
C ILE A 465 -30.86 -6.65 13.32
N GLU A 466 -30.78 -5.36 13.67
CA GLU A 466 -30.93 -4.88 15.05
C GLU A 466 -32.27 -5.28 15.67
N THR A 467 -33.35 -5.15 14.90
CA THR A 467 -34.69 -5.57 15.35
C THR A 467 -34.74 -7.07 15.65
N ILE A 468 -34.17 -7.90 14.78
CA ILE A 468 -34.13 -9.37 14.98
C ILE A 468 -33.28 -9.71 16.22
N VAL A 469 -32.12 -9.05 16.38
CA VAL A 469 -31.21 -9.30 17.52
C VAL A 469 -31.83 -8.87 18.85
N SER A 470 -32.49 -7.72 18.91
CA SER A 470 -33.19 -7.25 20.11
C SER A 470 -34.35 -8.18 20.49
N THR A 471 -35.19 -8.55 19.52
CA THR A 471 -36.28 -9.50 19.72
C THR A 471 -35.79 -10.86 20.25
N ARG A 472 -34.69 -11.39 19.65
CA ARG A 472 -34.05 -12.62 20.13
C ARG A 472 -33.54 -12.48 21.57
N SER A 473 -32.97 -11.33 21.91
CA SER A 473 -32.48 -11.06 23.26
C SER A 473 -33.61 -11.06 24.28
N GLU A 474 -34.79 -10.50 23.96
CA GLU A 474 -35.97 -10.53 24.79
C GLU A 474 -36.48 -11.97 24.98
N ILE A 475 -36.59 -12.76 23.90
CA ILE A 475 -36.99 -14.18 23.98
C ILE A 475 -36.01 -14.95 24.88
N ARG A 476 -34.69 -14.69 24.75
CA ARG A 476 -33.69 -15.34 25.59
C ARG A 476 -33.78 -14.96 27.06
N LEU A 477 -34.10 -13.71 27.38
CA LEU A 477 -34.36 -13.27 28.75
C LEU A 477 -35.55 -14.01 29.34
N GLN A 478 -36.63 -14.17 28.58
CA GLN A 478 -37.80 -14.93 28.99
C GLN A 478 -37.44 -16.41 29.18
N ALA A 479 -36.67 -17.01 28.27
CA ALA A 479 -36.20 -18.39 28.40
C ALA A 479 -35.39 -18.62 29.69
N VAL A 480 -34.54 -17.66 30.07
CA VAL A 480 -33.78 -17.70 31.33
C VAL A 480 -34.69 -17.59 32.53
N ALA A 481 -35.65 -16.68 32.50
CA ALA A 481 -36.60 -16.45 33.60
C ALA A 481 -37.52 -17.66 33.85
N THR A 482 -38.01 -18.28 32.78
CA THR A 482 -38.96 -19.43 32.85
C THR A 482 -38.25 -20.79 32.84
N LYS A 483 -36.94 -20.84 32.59
CA LYS A 483 -36.16 -22.06 32.38
C LYS A 483 -36.71 -22.94 31.23
N ASP A 484 -37.25 -22.30 30.20
CA ASP A 484 -37.93 -22.96 29.09
C ASP A 484 -36.89 -23.40 28.02
N ALA A 485 -36.70 -24.72 27.93
CA ALA A 485 -35.78 -25.32 26.97
C ALA A 485 -36.20 -25.13 25.50
N GLN A 486 -37.50 -24.93 25.22
CA GLN A 486 -38.02 -24.69 23.87
C GLN A 486 -37.61 -23.28 23.37
N LEU A 487 -37.74 -22.28 24.23
CA LEU A 487 -37.31 -20.91 23.90
C LEU A 487 -35.82 -20.80 23.67
N PHE A 488 -34.98 -21.54 24.40
CA PHE A 488 -33.55 -21.63 24.11
C PHE A 488 -33.26 -22.20 22.72
N LYS A 489 -33.98 -23.28 22.33
CA LYS A 489 -33.84 -23.86 20.97
C LYS A 489 -34.21 -22.86 19.87
N VAL A 490 -35.23 -22.02 20.10
CA VAL A 490 -35.62 -20.95 19.16
C VAL A 490 -34.49 -19.92 19.03
N CYS A 491 -33.88 -19.51 20.16
CA CYS A 491 -32.75 -18.59 20.15
C CYS A 491 -31.52 -19.15 19.40
N ASP A 492 -31.21 -20.45 19.55
CA ASP A 492 -30.10 -21.11 18.86
C ASP A 492 -30.42 -21.25 17.37
N LEU A 493 -31.64 -21.63 16.99
CA LEU A 493 -32.07 -21.69 15.60
C LEU A 493 -31.94 -20.31 14.89
N LEU A 494 -32.33 -19.23 15.58
CA LEU A 494 -32.16 -17.86 15.05
C LEU A 494 -30.68 -17.53 14.86
N ARG A 495 -29.81 -17.89 15.81
CA ARG A 495 -28.36 -17.71 15.68
C ARG A 495 -27.81 -18.43 14.45
N ASP A 496 -28.19 -19.70 14.28
CA ASP A 496 -27.72 -20.52 13.16
C ASP A 496 -28.18 -19.96 11.81
N ARG A 497 -29.44 -19.54 11.71
CA ARG A 497 -29.99 -18.92 10.50
C ARG A 497 -29.32 -17.58 10.17
N MET A 498 -29.03 -16.74 11.18
CA MET A 498 -28.30 -15.50 10.99
C MET A 498 -26.85 -15.74 10.59
N SER A 499 -26.22 -16.81 11.10
CA SER A 499 -24.89 -17.24 10.68
C SER A 499 -24.84 -17.66 9.19
N VAL A 500 -25.90 -18.31 8.68
CA VAL A 500 -26.04 -18.63 7.23
C VAL A 500 -26.16 -17.35 6.40
N ALA A 501 -26.77 -16.29 6.95
CA ALA A 501 -26.84 -14.96 6.33
C ALA A 501 -25.56 -14.11 6.53
N ASN A 502 -24.46 -14.71 6.99
CA ASN A 502 -23.20 -14.05 7.31
C ASN A 502 -23.29 -13.01 8.45
N VAL A 503 -24.27 -13.15 9.34
CA VAL A 503 -24.42 -12.34 10.55
C VAL A 503 -24.03 -13.18 11.75
N GLU A 504 -22.97 -12.82 12.44
CA GLU A 504 -22.51 -13.48 13.66
C GLU A 504 -23.14 -12.81 14.89
N LEU A 505 -23.75 -13.59 15.77
CA LEU A 505 -24.35 -13.11 17.02
C LEU A 505 -23.46 -13.46 18.20
N LYS A 506 -23.26 -12.48 19.09
CA LYS A 506 -22.56 -12.67 20.37
C LYS A 506 -23.49 -12.30 21.53
N ASP A 507 -23.66 -13.23 22.47
CA ASP A 507 -24.43 -13.02 23.67
C ASP A 507 -23.56 -12.44 24.80
N HIS A 508 -24.04 -11.39 25.45
CA HIS A 508 -23.40 -10.68 26.56
C HIS A 508 -24.30 -10.71 27.81
N GLY A 509 -24.57 -11.89 28.33
CA GLY A 509 -25.50 -12.05 29.47
C GLY A 509 -26.97 -11.79 29.09
N LYS A 510 -27.49 -10.60 29.36
CA LYS A 510 -28.86 -10.22 29.07
C LYS A 510 -29.09 -9.65 27.66
N THR A 511 -28.05 -9.28 26.96
CA THR A 511 -28.11 -8.64 25.65
C THR A 511 -27.31 -9.40 24.62
N SER A 512 -27.49 -9.10 23.35
CA SER A 512 -26.69 -9.66 22.26
C SER A 512 -26.16 -8.54 21.36
N SER A 513 -24.99 -8.74 20.78
CA SER A 513 -24.44 -7.89 19.69
C SER A 513 -24.29 -8.72 18.42
N TRP A 514 -24.12 -8.03 17.30
CA TRP A 514 -23.94 -8.68 16.02
C TRP A 514 -22.82 -8.05 15.18
N SER A 515 -22.30 -8.84 14.25
CA SER A 515 -21.33 -8.38 13.24
C SER A 515 -21.47 -9.21 11.97
N PHE A 516 -21.08 -8.66 10.81
CA PHE A 516 -21.02 -9.47 9.60
C PHE A 516 -19.80 -10.40 9.64
N ARG A 517 -20.03 -11.66 9.32
CA ARG A 517 -18.96 -12.65 9.11
C ARG A 517 -18.27 -12.36 7.78
N GLY A 518 -16.95 -12.29 7.74
CA GLY A 518 -16.22 -12.24 6.46
C GLY A 518 -16.58 -13.45 5.60
N ARG A 519 -16.73 -13.29 4.27
CA ARG A 519 -17.07 -14.38 3.35
C ARG A 519 -16.13 -15.56 3.58
N SER A 520 -16.69 -16.66 4.06
CA SER A 520 -16.00 -17.95 4.08
C SER A 520 -16.11 -18.53 2.68
N THR A 521 -15.02 -18.61 1.95
CA THR A 521 -14.92 -19.44 0.77
C THR A 521 -14.92 -20.90 1.19
N LYS A 522 -15.93 -21.65 0.78
CA LYS A 522 -15.83 -23.10 0.67
C LYS A 522 -15.06 -23.46 -0.58
#